data_66804e3b55904eca445be72005f0240d
#
_entry.id   66804e3b55904eca445be72005f0240d
#
_cell.length_a   1.000
_cell.length_b   1.000
_cell.length_c   1.000
_cell.angle_alpha   90.00
_cell.angle_beta   90.00
_cell.angle_gamma   90.00
#
_symmetry.space_group_name_H-M   'P 1'
#
loop_
_entity.id
_entity.type
_entity.pdbx_description
1 polymer ?
#
loop_
_entity_poly.entity_id
_entity_poly.type
_entity_poly.pdbx_seq_one_letter_code
_entity_poly.pdbx_strand_id
1 'polypeptide(L)'
;MSFVQLFSFDIDFQRDIRSKNLIRILFEQFKDKDDDLIKTGSIFFAEIVLTKDAYELYKFEDNNDIEYFNSDGKSATKALMKTPINGARLSSAYGMRKHPILGYNKKHMGVDFAAPTGTPIMAAGTGHIEYVGTNGGAGKYIRIKHLNGYKTSYSHLSSYASGMQKNVRVKQGQTIGYVGS
;
A
#
# COMPACT_ATOMS: atom_id res chain seq x y z
N MET A 1 3.59 -10.90 4.38
CA MET A 1 3.64 -9.74 3.44
C MET A 1 3.61 -10.30 2.03
N SER A 2 2.84 -9.71 1.10
CA SER A 2 2.79 -10.18 -0.29
C SER A 2 3.92 -9.57 -1.13
N PHE A 3 4.25 -10.21 -2.28
CA PHE A 3 5.25 -9.71 -3.21
C PHE A 3 4.98 -8.25 -3.66
N VAL A 4 3.72 -7.94 -3.99
CA VAL A 4 3.32 -6.58 -4.39
C VAL A 4 3.56 -5.57 -3.27
N GLN A 5 3.28 -5.95 -2.02
CA GLN A 5 3.51 -5.08 -0.87
C GLN A 5 4.99 -4.78 -0.65
N LEU A 6 5.89 -5.75 -0.90
CA LEU A 6 7.34 -5.54 -0.76
C LEU A 6 7.86 -4.40 -1.63
N PHE A 7 7.40 -4.32 -2.88
CA PHE A 7 7.88 -3.33 -3.85
C PHE A 7 6.97 -2.10 -4.00
N SER A 8 5.84 -2.04 -3.28
CA SER A 8 4.87 -0.93 -3.38
C SER A 8 5.42 0.46 -3.01
N PHE A 9 6.62 0.51 -2.45
CA PHE A 9 7.34 1.74 -2.13
C PHE A 9 8.12 2.32 -3.31
N ASP A 10 8.63 1.44 -4.17
CA ASP A 10 9.50 1.81 -5.27
C ASP A 10 8.79 1.74 -6.61
N ILE A 11 7.82 0.82 -6.75
CA ILE A 11 7.21 0.43 -8.01
C ILE A 11 5.71 0.71 -7.98
N ASP A 12 5.24 1.45 -8.98
CA ASP A 12 3.83 1.50 -9.33
C ASP A 12 3.52 0.34 -10.30
N PHE A 13 2.97 -0.74 -9.77
CA PHE A 13 2.71 -1.97 -10.52
C PHE A 13 1.82 -1.78 -11.75
N GLN A 14 1.04 -0.71 -11.82
CA GLN A 14 0.19 -0.41 -12.98
C GLN A 14 0.93 0.37 -14.07
N ARG A 15 1.94 1.15 -13.69
CA ARG A 15 2.64 2.05 -14.60
C ARG A 15 4.02 1.55 -15.00
N ASP A 16 4.73 0.93 -14.07
CA ASP A 16 6.14 0.60 -14.26
C ASP A 16 6.35 -0.79 -14.83
N ILE A 17 5.40 -1.73 -14.60
CA ILE A 17 5.51 -3.11 -15.07
C ILE A 17 5.14 -3.23 -16.54
N ARG A 18 5.96 -3.96 -17.30
CA ARG A 18 5.79 -4.28 -18.72
C ARG A 18 5.99 -5.79 -18.97
N SER A 19 5.49 -6.29 -20.09
CA SER A 19 5.52 -7.72 -20.44
C SER A 19 6.91 -8.36 -20.54
N LYS A 20 7.98 -7.55 -20.65
CA LYS A 20 9.37 -8.02 -20.72
C LYS A 20 10.13 -7.86 -19.39
N ASN A 21 9.48 -7.39 -18.34
CA ASN A 21 10.12 -7.31 -17.03
C ASN A 21 10.30 -8.70 -16.44
N LEU A 22 11.40 -8.91 -15.74
CA LEU A 22 11.71 -10.16 -15.08
C LEU A 22 11.35 -10.07 -13.60
N ILE A 23 10.71 -11.10 -13.09
CA ILE A 23 10.41 -11.27 -11.66
C ILE A 23 11.05 -12.58 -11.20
N ARG A 24 11.81 -12.54 -10.11
CA ARG A 24 12.37 -13.69 -9.41
C ARG A 24 11.92 -13.67 -7.97
N ILE A 25 11.46 -14.82 -7.48
CA ILE A 25 10.97 -14.95 -6.10
C ILE A 25 11.46 -16.27 -5.53
N LEU A 26 12.12 -16.21 -4.38
CA LEU A 26 12.38 -17.37 -3.54
C LEU A 26 11.44 -17.32 -2.33
N PHE A 27 10.58 -18.31 -2.22
CA PHE A 27 9.57 -18.33 -1.17
C PHE A 27 9.35 -19.76 -0.64
N GLU A 28 8.79 -19.84 0.55
CA GLU A 28 8.46 -21.08 1.22
C GLU A 28 7.13 -21.65 0.70
N GLN A 29 7.10 -22.96 0.46
CA GLN A 29 5.90 -23.71 0.12
C GLN A 29 5.66 -24.79 1.15
N PHE A 30 4.41 -24.92 1.59
CA PHE A 30 3.97 -26.04 2.42
C PHE A 30 3.12 -26.96 1.55
N LYS A 31 3.54 -28.20 1.42
CA LYS A 31 2.89 -29.22 0.61
C LYS A 31 2.40 -30.36 1.50
N ASP A 32 1.40 -31.10 1.05
CA ASP A 32 0.97 -32.31 1.72
C ASP A 32 1.82 -33.53 1.29
N LYS A 33 1.41 -34.71 1.77
CA LYS A 33 2.09 -35.99 1.47
C LYS A 33 2.00 -36.39 -0.02
N ASP A 34 1.07 -35.84 -0.75
CA ASP A 34 0.82 -36.11 -2.16
C ASP A 34 1.47 -35.04 -3.07
N ASP A 35 2.34 -34.17 -2.49
CA ASP A 35 3.06 -33.04 -3.11
C ASP A 35 2.14 -31.90 -3.55
N ASP A 36 0.90 -31.86 -3.08
CA ASP A 36 -0.05 -30.77 -3.37
C ASP A 36 0.22 -29.55 -2.49
N LEU A 37 0.16 -28.35 -3.10
CA LEU A 37 0.41 -27.09 -2.42
C LEU A 37 -0.72 -26.75 -1.44
N ILE A 38 -0.44 -26.78 -0.14
CA ILE A 38 -1.39 -26.39 0.92
C ILE A 38 -1.41 -24.85 1.08
N LYS A 39 -0.22 -24.23 1.17
CA LYS A 39 -0.07 -22.78 1.34
C LYS A 39 1.33 -22.33 0.96
N THR A 40 1.45 -21.03 0.70
CA THR A 40 2.75 -20.33 0.60
C THR A 40 3.12 -19.71 1.95
N GLY A 41 4.40 -19.70 2.27
CA GLY A 41 4.95 -19.09 3.47
C GLY A 41 5.66 -17.76 3.21
N SER A 42 6.78 -17.57 3.86
CA SER A 42 7.59 -16.36 3.75
C SER A 42 8.28 -16.23 2.40
N ILE A 43 8.42 -15.01 1.91
CA ILE A 43 9.32 -14.68 0.81
C ILE A 43 10.70 -14.45 1.43
N PHE A 44 11.73 -15.18 0.96
CA PHE A 44 13.12 -15.00 1.41
C PHE A 44 13.89 -14.01 0.54
N PHE A 45 13.61 -14.02 -0.75
CA PHE A 45 14.21 -13.12 -1.73
C PHE A 45 13.16 -12.76 -2.78
N ALA A 46 13.19 -11.52 -3.22
CA ALA A 46 12.35 -11.05 -4.31
C ALA A 46 13.13 -10.05 -5.17
N GLU A 47 12.98 -10.16 -6.49
CA GLU A 47 13.60 -9.26 -7.46
C GLU A 47 12.62 -8.87 -8.54
N ILE A 48 12.66 -7.60 -8.94
CA ILE A 48 12.00 -7.10 -10.15
C ILE A 48 13.04 -6.37 -10.99
N VAL A 49 13.22 -6.81 -12.22
CA VAL A 49 14.07 -6.14 -13.21
C VAL A 49 13.17 -5.41 -14.20
N LEU A 50 13.20 -4.09 -14.13
CA LEU A 50 12.55 -3.19 -15.07
C LEU A 50 13.50 -2.86 -16.22
N THR A 51 13.02 -2.11 -17.21
CA THR A 51 13.82 -1.74 -18.39
C THR A 51 15.09 -0.95 -18.04
N LYS A 52 15.05 -0.15 -16.97
CA LYS A 52 16.15 0.73 -16.55
C LYS A 52 16.70 0.44 -15.16
N ASP A 53 15.92 -0.20 -14.31
CA ASP A 53 16.20 -0.38 -12.89
C ASP A 53 15.97 -1.83 -12.48
N ALA A 54 16.73 -2.31 -11.51
CA ALA A 54 16.51 -3.57 -10.83
C ALA A 54 16.32 -3.31 -9.34
N TYR A 55 15.34 -3.97 -8.75
CA TYR A 55 15.03 -3.88 -7.34
C TYR A 55 15.10 -5.28 -6.74
N GLU A 56 15.93 -5.46 -5.74
CA GLU A 56 16.09 -6.73 -5.03
C GLU A 56 15.92 -6.53 -3.55
N LEU A 57 15.26 -7.48 -2.90
CA LEU A 57 14.95 -7.46 -1.48
C LEU A 57 15.23 -8.81 -0.85
N TYR A 58 15.91 -8.78 0.28
CA TYR A 58 16.28 -9.93 1.09
C TYR A 58 15.55 -9.89 2.44
N LYS A 59 14.95 -11.02 2.83
CA LYS A 59 14.34 -11.17 4.15
C LYS A 59 15.43 -11.17 5.22
N PHE A 60 15.24 -10.37 6.24
CA PHE A 60 15.97 -10.42 7.49
C PHE A 60 14.97 -10.66 8.63
N GLU A 61 15.32 -11.55 9.57
CA GLU A 61 14.49 -11.88 10.70
C GLU A 61 15.31 -11.79 11.99
N ASP A 62 14.86 -10.94 12.92
CA ASP A 62 15.43 -10.78 14.24
C ASP A 62 14.29 -10.72 15.28
N ASN A 63 14.36 -11.56 16.31
CA ASN A 63 13.43 -11.62 17.45
C ASN A 63 11.93 -11.57 17.06
N ASN A 64 11.50 -12.29 16.02
CA ASN A 64 10.16 -12.31 15.44
C ASN A 64 9.76 -11.06 14.63
N ASP A 65 10.65 -10.10 14.47
CA ASP A 65 10.43 -8.99 13.52
C ASP A 65 11.05 -9.35 12.16
N ILE A 66 10.20 -9.34 11.13
CA ILE A 66 10.61 -9.62 9.75
C ILE A 66 10.72 -8.28 9.02
N GLU A 67 11.90 -7.99 8.54
CA GLU A 67 12.18 -6.85 7.68
C GLU A 67 12.80 -7.30 6.35
N TYR A 68 12.76 -6.42 5.36
CA TYR A 68 13.38 -6.64 4.06
C TYR A 68 14.35 -5.52 3.76
N PHE A 69 15.52 -5.89 3.26
CA PHE A 69 16.59 -4.95 2.92
C PHE A 69 17.04 -5.17 1.48
N ASN A 70 17.47 -4.10 0.82
CA ASN A 70 18.13 -4.23 -0.47
C ASN A 70 19.61 -4.64 -0.29
N SER A 71 20.33 -4.87 -1.39
CA SER A 71 21.76 -5.22 -1.40
C SER A 71 22.66 -4.18 -0.71
N ASP A 72 22.25 -2.92 -0.63
CA ASP A 72 22.97 -1.87 0.10
C ASP A 72 22.69 -1.88 1.61
N GLY A 73 21.87 -2.80 2.12
CA GLY A 73 21.44 -2.86 3.51
C GLY A 73 20.42 -1.77 3.89
N LYS A 74 19.77 -1.15 2.92
CA LYS A 74 18.70 -0.18 3.18
C LYS A 74 17.36 -0.90 3.31
N SER A 75 16.59 -0.60 4.36
CA SER A 75 15.26 -1.17 4.56
C SER A 75 14.33 -0.87 3.38
N ALA A 76 13.62 -1.90 2.93
CA ALA A 76 12.54 -1.76 1.94
C ALA A 76 11.37 -0.94 2.46
N THR A 77 11.22 -0.87 3.78
CA THR A 77 10.14 -0.12 4.42
C THR A 77 10.41 1.37 4.33
N LYS A 78 9.92 2.00 3.27
CA LYS A 78 9.93 3.47 3.16
C LYS A 78 8.87 4.09 4.04
N ALA A 79 9.03 5.38 4.30
CA ALA A 79 8.11 6.13 5.15
C ALA A 79 6.63 6.00 4.74
N LEU A 80 6.34 5.93 3.44
CA LEU A 80 4.98 5.83 2.90
C LEU A 80 4.92 5.00 1.62
N MET A 81 3.89 4.15 1.51
CA MET A 81 3.55 3.42 0.28
C MET A 81 3.02 4.38 -0.79
N LYS A 82 3.42 4.18 -2.04
CA LYS A 82 2.88 4.94 -3.18
C LYS A 82 1.42 4.57 -3.49
N THR A 83 1.09 3.28 -3.39
CA THR A 83 -0.24 2.75 -3.74
C THR A 83 -0.78 1.91 -2.58
N PRO A 84 -1.57 2.50 -1.65
CA PRO A 84 -2.10 1.80 -0.48
C PRO A 84 -3.40 1.01 -0.78
N ILE A 85 -3.65 0.66 -2.03
CA ILE A 85 -4.81 -0.12 -2.48
C ILE A 85 -4.35 -1.09 -3.56
N ASN A 86 -4.50 -2.40 -3.32
CA ASN A 86 -4.13 -3.41 -4.30
C ASN A 86 -5.07 -3.37 -5.52
N GLY A 87 -4.51 -3.43 -6.72
CA GLY A 87 -5.26 -3.47 -7.97
C GLY A 87 -6.00 -2.17 -8.34
N ALA A 88 -5.82 -1.08 -7.59
CA ALA A 88 -6.47 0.18 -7.89
C ALA A 88 -5.77 0.92 -9.04
N ARG A 89 -6.57 1.55 -9.91
CA ARG A 89 -6.07 2.43 -10.97
C ARG A 89 -6.00 3.88 -10.47
N LEU A 90 -4.87 4.55 -10.66
CA LEU A 90 -4.80 6.00 -10.43
C LEU A 90 -5.73 6.73 -11.41
N SER A 91 -6.82 7.27 -10.92
CA SER A 91 -7.84 7.95 -11.74
C SER A 91 -7.63 9.45 -11.80
N SER A 92 -7.01 10.08 -10.78
CA SER A 92 -6.66 11.48 -10.78
C SER A 92 -5.40 11.77 -9.97
N ALA A 93 -4.49 12.56 -10.56
CA ALA A 93 -3.25 12.98 -9.93
C ALA A 93 -3.45 14.24 -9.07
N TYR A 94 -2.46 14.50 -8.20
CA TYR A 94 -2.32 15.78 -7.49
C TYR A 94 -2.07 16.91 -8.50
N GLY A 95 -2.67 18.09 -8.28
CA GLY A 95 -2.41 19.28 -9.09
C GLY A 95 -3.67 20.03 -9.48
N MET A 96 -3.50 21.02 -10.37
CA MET A 96 -4.61 21.82 -10.90
C MET A 96 -5.45 20.98 -11.86
N ARG A 97 -6.76 20.92 -11.63
CA ARG A 97 -7.71 20.26 -12.54
C ARG A 97 -9.05 20.99 -12.55
N LYS A 98 -9.80 20.83 -13.63
CA LYS A 98 -11.20 21.26 -13.67
C LYS A 98 -11.99 20.42 -12.66
N HIS A 99 -12.65 21.09 -11.72
CA HIS A 99 -13.43 20.38 -10.69
C HIS A 99 -14.63 19.68 -11.35
N PRO A 100 -14.82 18.35 -11.15
CA PRO A 100 -15.81 17.58 -11.91
C PRO A 100 -17.26 18.04 -11.70
N ILE A 101 -17.57 18.62 -10.53
CA ILE A 101 -18.92 19.10 -10.20
C ILE A 101 -19.04 20.62 -10.39
N LEU A 102 -18.03 21.38 -9.93
CA LEU A 102 -18.12 22.85 -9.87
C LEU A 102 -17.64 23.54 -11.16
N GLY A 103 -17.00 22.82 -12.08
CA GLY A 103 -16.64 23.29 -13.40
C GLY A 103 -15.47 24.28 -13.48
N TYR A 104 -15.01 24.85 -12.37
CA TYR A 104 -13.84 25.74 -12.35
C TYR A 104 -12.54 25.01 -12.01
N ASN A 105 -11.40 25.61 -12.32
CA ASN A 105 -10.10 25.04 -11.98
C ASN A 105 -9.87 25.09 -10.49
N LYS A 106 -9.65 23.91 -9.88
CA LYS A 106 -9.35 23.74 -8.45
C LYS A 106 -8.15 22.83 -8.27
N LYS A 107 -7.32 23.17 -7.31
CA LYS A 107 -6.18 22.31 -6.95
C LYS A 107 -6.68 21.05 -6.24
N HIS A 108 -6.38 19.91 -6.83
CA HIS A 108 -6.57 18.60 -6.17
C HIS A 108 -5.42 18.35 -5.18
N MET A 109 -5.76 18.27 -3.91
CA MET A 109 -4.78 18.19 -2.81
C MET A 109 -4.36 16.74 -2.48
N GLY A 110 -4.76 15.79 -3.28
CA GLY A 110 -4.46 14.37 -3.11
C GLY A 110 -4.35 13.65 -4.45
N VAL A 111 -4.40 12.34 -4.39
CA VAL A 111 -4.51 11.44 -5.55
C VAL A 111 -5.77 10.60 -5.40
N ASP A 112 -6.47 10.36 -6.50
CA ASP A 112 -7.64 9.50 -6.51
C ASP A 112 -7.29 8.14 -7.12
N PHE A 113 -7.61 7.09 -6.39
CA PHE A 113 -7.51 5.70 -6.84
C PHE A 113 -8.91 5.15 -7.09
N ALA A 114 -9.16 4.62 -8.28
CA ALA A 114 -10.40 3.91 -8.61
C ALA A 114 -10.22 2.41 -8.40
N ALA A 115 -11.09 1.84 -7.58
CA ALA A 115 -11.19 0.41 -7.34
C ALA A 115 -12.65 0.05 -7.04
N PRO A 116 -13.06 -1.22 -7.16
CA PRO A 116 -14.40 -1.67 -6.79
C PRO A 116 -14.72 -1.33 -5.33
N THR A 117 -15.99 -0.94 -5.07
CA THR A 117 -16.47 -0.73 -3.69
C THR A 117 -16.21 -1.97 -2.84
N GLY A 118 -15.74 -1.76 -1.61
CA GLY A 118 -15.35 -2.85 -0.70
C GLY A 118 -13.91 -3.33 -0.84
N THR A 119 -13.13 -2.84 -1.83
CA THR A 119 -11.70 -3.14 -1.91
C THR A 119 -10.98 -2.65 -0.65
N PRO A 120 -10.12 -3.47 -0.01
CA PRO A 120 -9.37 -3.05 1.18
C PRO A 120 -8.43 -1.88 0.89
N ILE A 121 -8.46 -0.88 1.79
CA ILE A 121 -7.54 0.25 1.82
C ILE A 121 -6.56 0.04 2.96
N MET A 122 -5.27 0.19 2.67
CA MET A 122 -4.19 -0.03 3.62
C MET A 122 -3.63 1.29 4.16
N ALA A 123 -3.11 1.26 5.39
CA ALA A 123 -2.31 2.36 5.91
C ALA A 123 -1.03 2.51 5.08
N ALA A 124 -0.81 3.67 4.47
CA ALA A 124 0.37 3.95 3.65
C ALA A 124 1.68 3.94 4.46
N GLY A 125 1.60 4.07 5.77
CA GLY A 125 2.75 4.03 6.68
C GLY A 125 2.33 3.65 8.10
N THR A 126 3.28 3.19 8.89
CA THR A 126 3.09 2.97 10.33
C THR A 126 2.84 4.30 11.04
N GLY A 127 1.86 4.34 11.94
CA GLY A 127 1.52 5.57 12.67
C GLY A 127 0.37 5.36 13.63
N HIS A 128 -0.23 6.47 14.07
CA HIS A 128 -1.42 6.46 14.93
C HIS A 128 -2.58 7.16 14.23
N ILE A 129 -3.78 6.64 14.38
CA ILE A 129 -4.99 7.28 13.89
C ILE A 129 -5.20 8.59 14.64
N GLU A 130 -5.09 9.69 13.93
CA GLU A 130 -5.34 11.05 14.47
C GLU A 130 -6.84 11.37 14.43
N TYR A 131 -7.53 10.89 13.41
CA TYR A 131 -8.96 11.10 13.22
C TYR A 131 -9.60 9.92 12.48
N VAL A 132 -10.78 9.55 12.92
CA VAL A 132 -11.69 8.62 12.24
C VAL A 132 -13.12 9.12 12.42
N GLY A 133 -13.89 9.22 11.32
CA GLY A 133 -15.25 9.75 11.35
C GLY A 133 -15.66 10.36 10.02
N THR A 134 -16.84 10.94 9.95
CA THR A 134 -17.31 11.68 8.77
C THR A 134 -16.68 13.08 8.74
N ASN A 135 -16.17 13.50 7.58
CA ASN A 135 -15.51 14.78 7.39
C ASN A 135 -16.06 15.51 6.15
N GLY A 136 -17.22 16.13 6.28
CA GLY A 136 -17.86 16.91 5.22
C GLY A 136 -17.90 16.18 3.87
N GLY A 137 -17.46 16.84 2.81
CA GLY A 137 -17.41 16.28 1.45
C GLY A 137 -16.43 15.11 1.27
N ALA A 138 -15.55 14.84 2.22
CA ALA A 138 -14.67 13.68 2.19
C ALA A 138 -15.39 12.38 2.63
N GLY A 139 -16.63 12.47 3.12
CA GLY A 139 -17.40 11.32 3.58
C GLY A 139 -16.77 10.63 4.79
N LYS A 140 -16.86 9.31 4.84
CA LYS A 140 -16.13 8.53 5.85
C LYS A 140 -14.64 8.65 5.60
N TYR A 141 -13.89 9.00 6.64
CA TYR A 141 -12.53 9.52 6.53
C TYR A 141 -11.66 9.02 7.67
N ILE A 142 -10.41 8.69 7.35
CA ILE A 142 -9.35 8.39 8.32
C ILE A 142 -8.18 9.33 8.06
N ARG A 143 -7.52 9.79 9.13
CA ARG A 143 -6.22 10.47 9.07
C ARG A 143 -5.24 9.80 10.01
N ILE A 144 -4.07 9.47 9.51
CA ILE A 144 -2.97 8.83 10.24
C ILE A 144 -1.82 9.82 10.35
N LYS A 145 -1.29 9.98 11.57
CA LYS A 145 -0.04 10.70 11.85
C LYS A 145 1.10 9.68 11.96
N HIS A 146 2.10 9.81 11.11
CA HIS A 146 3.28 8.96 11.06
C HIS A 146 4.41 9.44 11.95
N LEU A 147 5.36 8.55 12.29
CA LEU A 147 6.46 8.83 13.22
C LEU A 147 7.37 9.97 12.73
N ASN A 148 7.52 10.14 11.42
CA ASN A 148 8.32 11.20 10.80
C ASN A 148 7.59 12.54 10.63
N GLY A 149 6.43 12.72 11.28
CA GLY A 149 5.63 13.93 11.22
C GLY A 149 4.69 14.07 10.02
N TYR A 150 4.82 13.23 9.00
CA TYR A 150 3.88 13.20 7.88
C TYR A 150 2.49 12.73 8.33
N LYS A 151 1.49 13.12 7.56
CA LYS A 151 0.10 12.67 7.73
C LYS A 151 -0.42 12.14 6.40
N THR A 152 -1.13 11.01 6.44
CA THR A 152 -1.91 10.51 5.31
C THR A 152 -3.39 10.56 5.63
N SER A 153 -4.18 10.78 4.58
CA SER A 153 -5.63 10.89 4.68
C SER A 153 -6.31 9.99 3.66
N TYR A 154 -7.40 9.38 4.08
CA TYR A 154 -8.18 8.43 3.30
C TYR A 154 -9.64 8.86 3.33
N SER A 155 -10.18 9.17 2.16
CA SER A 155 -11.53 9.72 1.97
C SER A 155 -12.43 8.73 1.24
N HIS A 156 -13.74 9.01 1.28
CA HIS A 156 -14.76 8.26 0.53
C HIS A 156 -14.78 6.76 0.87
N LEU A 157 -14.55 6.41 2.14
CA LEU A 157 -14.63 5.04 2.59
C LEU A 157 -16.08 4.56 2.64
N SER A 158 -16.33 3.29 2.28
CA SER A 158 -17.64 2.65 2.53
C SER A 158 -17.81 2.25 4.00
N SER A 159 -16.71 1.76 4.61
CA SER A 159 -16.64 1.38 6.02
C SER A 159 -15.22 1.44 6.57
N TYR A 160 -15.10 1.49 7.88
CA TYR A 160 -13.83 1.33 8.59
C TYR A 160 -13.55 -0.15 8.85
N ALA A 161 -12.29 -0.53 8.88
CA ALA A 161 -11.91 -1.85 9.39
C ALA A 161 -12.16 -1.94 10.90
N SER A 162 -12.26 -3.15 11.42
CA SER A 162 -12.48 -3.37 12.85
C SER A 162 -11.37 -2.75 13.70
N GLY A 163 -11.73 -2.14 14.82
CA GLY A 163 -10.79 -1.55 15.77
C GLY A 163 -10.20 -0.19 15.37
N MET A 164 -10.66 0.43 14.28
CA MET A 164 -10.17 1.76 13.87
C MET A 164 -10.77 2.84 14.75
N GLN A 165 -9.97 3.34 15.70
CA GLN A 165 -10.32 4.40 16.64
C GLN A 165 -9.17 5.41 16.78
N LYS A 166 -9.50 6.62 17.24
CA LYS A 166 -8.46 7.65 17.52
C LYS A 166 -7.40 7.10 18.47
N ASN A 167 -6.15 7.44 18.23
CA ASN A 167 -4.95 7.02 18.95
C ASN A 167 -4.56 5.54 18.80
N VAL A 168 -5.32 4.72 18.06
CA VAL A 168 -4.91 3.35 17.75
C VAL A 168 -3.69 3.38 16.84
N ARG A 169 -2.69 2.56 17.16
CA ARG A 169 -1.50 2.34 16.31
C ARG A 169 -1.89 1.41 15.16
N VAL A 170 -1.49 1.79 13.95
CA VAL A 170 -1.62 0.96 12.74
C VAL A 170 -0.24 0.71 12.16
N LYS A 171 -0.05 -0.48 11.61
CA LYS A 171 1.16 -0.85 10.86
C LYS A 171 0.96 -0.51 9.39
N GLN A 172 2.06 -0.19 8.70
CA GLN A 172 2.06 -0.04 7.26
C GLN A 172 1.52 -1.31 6.58
N GLY A 173 0.68 -1.16 5.53
CA GLY A 173 0.01 -2.28 4.87
C GLY A 173 -1.19 -2.86 5.64
N GLN A 174 -1.45 -2.42 6.87
CA GLN A 174 -2.65 -2.85 7.62
C GLN A 174 -3.91 -2.28 6.97
N THR A 175 -4.93 -3.13 6.77
CA THR A 175 -6.25 -2.67 6.32
C THR A 175 -6.88 -1.76 7.35
N ILE A 176 -7.26 -0.55 6.93
CA ILE A 176 -7.87 0.49 7.77
C ILE A 176 -9.31 0.81 7.39
N GLY A 177 -9.75 0.41 6.21
CA GLY A 177 -11.09 0.63 5.71
C GLY A 177 -11.26 0.05 4.32
N TYR A 178 -12.37 0.37 3.69
CA TYR A 178 -12.77 -0.19 2.41
C TYR A 178 -13.25 0.92 1.47
N VAL A 179 -13.00 0.74 0.17
CA VAL A 179 -13.39 1.69 -0.89
C VAL A 179 -14.89 1.90 -0.88
N GLY A 180 -15.32 3.14 -0.97
CA GLY A 180 -16.71 3.57 -1.17
C GLY A 180 -16.92 4.20 -2.54
N SER A 181 -17.88 5.07 -2.62
CA SER A 181 -18.23 5.87 -3.81
C SER A 181 -17.71 7.30 -3.70
#